data_9108eae1688ae498e293a7ec35674e7d
#
_entry.id   9108eae1688ae498e293a7ec35674e7d
#
_cell.length_a   1.000
_cell.length_b   1.000
_cell.length_c   1.000
_cell.angle_alpha   90.00
_cell.angle_beta   90.00
_cell.angle_gamma   90.00
#
_symmetry.space_group_name_H-M   'P 1'
#
loop_
_entity.id
_entity.type
_entity.pdbx_description
1 polymer ?
#
loop_
_entity_poly.entity_id
_entity_poly.type
_entity_poly.pdbx_seq_one_letter_code
_entity_poly.pdbx_strand_id
1 'polypeptide(L)'
;TQSATAVASDTVTAAELLALRKNMGKYGVNPNDVTYIISQSAYFQLLEDAEFQDANLVGDMATKLTGEIGQVFGSRVLMCDEFPAQAANGYGAIAVYARNYVMPRLRGVTIESDYEVANQRRVLVASQRIGFTDLIDGATSKWAYKFKAS
;
A
#
# COMPACT_ATOMS: atom_id res chain seq x y z
N THR A 1 -0.24 18.15 4.26
CA THR A 1 -1.52 17.45 4.01
C THR A 1 -1.68 17.31 2.51
N GLN A 2 -1.37 16.13 1.99
CA GLN A 2 -1.57 15.86 0.58
C GLN A 2 -3.07 15.83 0.30
N SER A 3 -3.51 16.58 -0.69
CA SER A 3 -4.90 16.61 -1.11
C SER A 3 -5.24 15.26 -1.75
N ALA A 4 -6.11 14.49 -1.13
CA ALA A 4 -6.68 13.32 -1.75
C ALA A 4 -7.55 13.77 -2.92
N THR A 5 -7.30 13.24 -4.12
CA THR A 5 -8.25 13.39 -5.20
C THR A 5 -9.38 12.42 -4.92
N ALA A 6 -10.57 12.95 -4.65
CA ALA A 6 -11.77 12.14 -4.50
C ALA A 6 -12.09 11.50 -5.86
N VAL A 7 -12.12 10.18 -5.93
CA VAL A 7 -12.74 9.46 -7.02
C VAL A 7 -14.16 9.17 -6.58
N ALA A 8 -15.13 9.61 -7.36
CA ALA A 8 -16.55 9.62 -6.99
C ALA A 8 -17.21 8.22 -7.12
N SER A 9 -16.59 7.19 -6.55
CA SER A 9 -17.10 5.82 -6.60
C SER A 9 -16.84 5.11 -5.27
N ASP A 10 -17.82 4.36 -4.80
CA ASP A 10 -17.72 3.53 -3.60
C ASP A 10 -16.93 2.22 -3.84
N THR A 11 -16.58 1.93 -5.09
CA THR A 11 -15.88 0.72 -5.48
C THR A 11 -14.50 1.04 -6.04
N VAL A 12 -13.49 0.26 -5.67
CA VAL A 12 -12.14 0.38 -6.22
C VAL A 12 -12.04 -0.43 -7.50
N THR A 13 -11.86 0.26 -8.63
CA THR A 13 -11.71 -0.35 -9.96
C THR A 13 -10.30 -0.14 -10.51
N ALA A 14 -9.93 -0.87 -11.55
CA ALA A 14 -8.67 -0.69 -12.26
C ALA A 14 -8.50 0.74 -12.80
N ALA A 15 -9.57 1.30 -13.35
CA ALA A 15 -9.57 2.67 -13.87
C ALA A 15 -9.24 3.71 -12.79
N GLU A 16 -9.73 3.49 -11.57
CA GLU A 16 -9.45 4.37 -10.42
C GLU A 16 -8.00 4.26 -9.95
N LEU A 17 -7.42 3.06 -9.92
CA LEU A 17 -6.00 2.87 -9.64
C LEU A 17 -5.12 3.58 -10.68
N LEU A 18 -5.53 3.54 -11.95
CA LEU A 18 -4.86 4.30 -13.01
C LEU A 18 -4.99 5.81 -12.79
N ALA A 19 -6.15 6.30 -12.34
CA ALA A 19 -6.36 7.70 -12.00
C ALA A 19 -5.45 8.17 -10.84
N LEU A 20 -5.27 7.33 -9.80
CA LEU A 20 -4.31 7.60 -8.73
C LEU A 20 -2.90 7.79 -9.28
N ARG A 21 -2.46 6.86 -10.14
CA ARG A 21 -1.15 6.92 -10.78
C ARG A 21 -0.99 8.15 -11.66
N LYS A 22 -2.01 8.51 -12.42
CA LYS A 22 -2.04 9.73 -13.26
C LYS A 22 -1.85 10.99 -12.41
N ASN A 23 -2.46 11.04 -11.21
CA ASN A 23 -2.33 12.16 -10.30
C ASN A 23 -0.92 12.31 -9.70
N MET A 24 -0.11 11.25 -9.69
CA MET A 24 1.29 11.31 -9.27
C MET A 24 2.20 12.04 -10.29
N GLY A 25 1.69 12.38 -11.47
CA GLY A 25 2.42 13.12 -12.51
C GLY A 25 3.68 12.38 -12.93
N LYS A 26 4.84 13.06 -12.92
CA LYS A 26 6.12 12.49 -13.37
C LYS A 26 6.56 11.22 -12.62
N TYR A 27 6.14 11.07 -11.37
CA TYR A 27 6.46 9.88 -10.55
C TYR A 27 5.59 8.67 -10.86
N GLY A 28 4.43 8.87 -11.51
CA GLY A 28 3.54 7.82 -11.96
C GLY A 28 3.86 7.24 -13.34
N VAL A 29 4.84 7.77 -14.06
CA VAL A 29 5.14 7.36 -15.45
C VAL A 29 5.70 5.93 -15.49
N ASN A 30 6.64 5.60 -14.61
CA ASN A 30 7.24 4.27 -14.58
C ASN A 30 6.45 3.33 -13.66
N PRO A 31 5.81 2.27 -14.19
CA PRO A 31 5.01 1.35 -13.40
C PRO A 31 5.80 0.60 -12.32
N ASN A 32 7.06 0.28 -12.58
CA ASN A 32 7.90 -0.50 -11.68
C ASN A 32 8.26 0.24 -10.37
N ASP A 33 8.19 1.55 -10.39
CA ASP A 33 8.51 2.40 -9.23
C ASP A 33 7.27 2.70 -8.37
N VAL A 34 6.07 2.39 -8.88
CA VAL A 34 4.80 2.61 -8.19
C VAL A 34 4.27 1.31 -7.61
N THR A 35 3.87 1.36 -6.35
CA THR A 35 3.22 0.26 -5.66
C THR A 35 1.85 0.71 -5.17
N TYR A 36 0.82 -0.08 -5.45
CA TYR A 36 -0.50 0.09 -4.87
C TYR A 36 -0.60 -0.69 -3.58
N ILE A 37 -1.06 -0.03 -2.52
CA ILE A 37 -1.40 -0.65 -1.24
C ILE A 37 -2.90 -0.50 -1.08
N ILE A 38 -3.60 -1.61 -0.95
CA ILE A 38 -5.06 -1.65 -0.95
C ILE A 38 -5.60 -2.38 0.28
N SER A 39 -6.82 -2.04 0.68
CA SER A 39 -7.53 -2.75 1.73
C SER A 39 -8.02 -4.11 1.25
N GLN A 40 -8.34 -5.00 2.18
CA GLN A 40 -8.91 -6.31 1.86
C GLN A 40 -10.21 -6.19 1.06
N SER A 41 -11.11 -5.29 1.44
CA SER A 41 -12.36 -5.07 0.72
C SER A 41 -12.15 -4.56 -0.71
N ALA A 42 -11.21 -3.62 -0.89
CA ALA A 42 -10.83 -3.12 -2.21
C ALA A 42 -10.20 -4.20 -3.09
N TYR A 43 -9.46 -5.13 -2.49
CA TYR A 43 -8.89 -6.27 -3.21
C TYR A 43 -9.98 -7.18 -3.80
N PHE A 44 -11.01 -7.52 -3.02
CA PHE A 44 -12.14 -8.31 -3.53
C PHE A 44 -12.94 -7.57 -4.60
N GLN A 45 -13.11 -6.26 -4.47
CA GLN A 45 -13.76 -5.45 -5.50
C GLN A 45 -12.99 -5.48 -6.83
N LEU A 46 -11.65 -5.43 -6.77
CA LEU A 46 -10.81 -5.59 -7.96
C LEU A 46 -10.91 -6.99 -8.58
N LEU A 47 -11.05 -8.04 -7.77
CA LEU A 47 -11.27 -9.39 -8.29
C LEU A 47 -12.63 -9.53 -9.01
N GLU A 48 -13.62 -8.75 -8.61
CA GLU A 48 -14.94 -8.69 -9.24
C GLU A 48 -14.97 -7.81 -10.48
N ASP A 49 -13.93 -6.99 -10.71
CA ASP A 49 -13.86 -6.10 -11.86
C ASP A 49 -13.78 -6.90 -13.16
N ALA A 50 -14.71 -6.61 -14.06
CA ALA A 50 -14.86 -7.32 -15.33
C ALA A 50 -13.60 -7.25 -16.21
N GLU A 51 -12.79 -6.17 -16.08
CA GLU A 51 -11.55 -6.00 -16.84
C GLU A 51 -10.51 -7.08 -16.51
N PHE A 52 -10.54 -7.65 -15.30
CA PHE A 52 -9.59 -8.69 -14.87
C PHE A 52 -10.15 -10.10 -14.98
N GLN A 53 -11.47 -10.24 -15.10
CA GLN A 53 -12.14 -11.55 -15.04
C GLN A 53 -12.08 -12.34 -16.34
N ASP A 54 -11.98 -11.67 -17.48
CA ASP A 54 -12.12 -12.33 -18.78
C ASP A 54 -10.76 -12.64 -19.42
N ALA A 55 -10.50 -13.94 -19.66
CA ALA A 55 -9.31 -14.41 -20.33
C ALA A 55 -9.16 -13.88 -21.77
N ASN A 56 -10.26 -13.52 -22.44
CA ASN A 56 -10.22 -12.89 -23.76
C ASN A 56 -9.61 -11.48 -23.74
N LEU A 57 -9.70 -10.78 -22.59
CA LEU A 57 -9.17 -9.44 -22.41
C LEU A 57 -7.74 -9.45 -21.83
N VAL A 58 -7.45 -10.37 -20.91
CA VAL A 58 -6.22 -10.37 -20.09
C VAL A 58 -5.35 -11.60 -20.35
N GLY A 59 -5.85 -12.60 -21.10
CA GLY A 59 -5.14 -13.85 -21.36
C GLY A 59 -4.97 -14.72 -20.11
N ASP A 60 -3.80 -15.38 -19.99
CA ASP A 60 -3.50 -16.28 -18.87
C ASP A 60 -3.42 -15.61 -17.50
N MET A 61 -3.42 -14.27 -17.47
CA MET A 61 -3.39 -13.47 -16.24
C MET A 61 -4.80 -13.15 -15.68
N ALA A 62 -5.85 -13.67 -16.30
CA ALA A 62 -7.22 -13.45 -15.84
C ALA A 62 -7.40 -13.95 -14.40
N THR A 63 -8.07 -13.16 -13.56
CA THR A 63 -8.27 -13.49 -12.15
C THR A 63 -9.14 -14.72 -11.93
N LYS A 64 -10.04 -15.04 -12.89
CA LYS A 64 -10.79 -16.31 -12.89
C LYS A 64 -9.89 -17.54 -13.00
N LEU A 65 -8.70 -17.42 -13.57
CA LEU A 65 -7.75 -18.50 -13.75
C LEU A 65 -6.73 -18.53 -12.61
N THR A 66 -6.20 -17.38 -12.24
CA THR A 66 -5.13 -17.26 -11.23
C THR A 66 -5.65 -17.15 -9.81
N GLY A 67 -6.84 -16.57 -9.61
CA GLY A 67 -7.42 -16.31 -8.30
C GLY A 67 -6.76 -15.17 -7.53
N GLU A 68 -5.78 -14.47 -8.13
CA GLU A 68 -5.07 -13.37 -7.50
C GLU A 68 -4.75 -12.24 -8.46
N ILE A 69 -4.59 -11.04 -7.94
CA ILE A 69 -4.10 -9.86 -8.66
C ILE A 69 -2.70 -9.54 -8.15
N GLY A 70 -1.67 -9.86 -8.92
CA GLY A 70 -0.29 -9.52 -8.59
C GLY A 70 0.11 -8.13 -9.06
N GLN A 71 -0.41 -7.68 -10.19
CA GLN A 71 -0.06 -6.42 -10.84
C GLN A 71 -1.27 -5.80 -11.54
N VAL A 72 -1.36 -4.46 -11.50
CA VAL A 72 -2.33 -3.67 -12.24
C VAL A 72 -1.58 -2.60 -13.03
N PHE A 73 -1.78 -2.57 -14.35
CA PHE A 73 -1.03 -1.69 -15.28
C PHE A 73 0.49 -1.72 -15.07
N GLY A 74 1.04 -2.93 -14.80
CA GLY A 74 2.47 -3.12 -14.57
C GLY A 74 2.98 -2.68 -13.20
N SER A 75 2.13 -2.14 -12.34
CA SER A 75 2.48 -1.77 -10.97
C SER A 75 2.04 -2.85 -9.99
N ARG A 76 2.87 -3.13 -8.99
CA ARG A 76 2.59 -4.16 -7.98
C ARG A 76 1.42 -3.74 -7.09
N VAL A 77 0.56 -4.70 -6.78
CA VAL A 77 -0.54 -4.56 -5.82
C VAL A 77 -0.19 -5.32 -4.54
N LEU A 78 -0.28 -4.65 -3.40
CA LEU A 78 -0.09 -5.22 -2.07
C LEU A 78 -1.36 -5.04 -1.25
N MET A 79 -1.86 -6.11 -0.68
CA MET A 79 -2.95 -6.06 0.29
C MET A 79 -2.39 -5.74 1.68
N CYS A 80 -3.10 -4.89 2.43
CA CYS A 80 -2.75 -4.52 3.80
C CYS A 80 -4.00 -4.58 4.68
N ASP A 81 -3.93 -5.35 5.77
CA ASP A 81 -5.03 -5.50 6.73
C ASP A 81 -5.18 -4.30 7.68
N GLU A 82 -4.14 -3.48 7.81
CA GLU A 82 -4.13 -2.30 8.69
C GLU A 82 -4.95 -1.12 8.16
N PHE A 83 -5.59 -1.26 7.00
CA PHE A 83 -6.50 -0.25 6.51
C PHE A 83 -7.76 -0.19 7.38
N PRO A 84 -8.24 1.03 7.71
CA PRO A 84 -9.53 1.17 8.36
C PRO A 84 -10.64 0.57 7.50
N ALA A 85 -11.71 0.10 8.16
CA ALA A 85 -12.88 -0.40 7.45
C ALA A 85 -13.35 0.62 6.42
N GLN A 86 -13.68 0.15 5.23
CA GLN A 86 -14.16 0.99 4.14
C GLN A 86 -15.52 1.56 4.52
N ALA A 87 -15.53 2.83 4.91
CA ALA A 87 -16.73 3.60 5.22
C ALA A 87 -16.81 4.81 4.29
N ALA A 88 -17.97 5.42 4.19
CA ALA A 88 -18.13 6.69 3.50
C ALA A 88 -17.04 7.67 3.96
N ASN A 89 -16.27 8.22 3.03
CA ASN A 89 -15.07 9.02 3.27
C ASN A 89 -13.83 8.25 3.82
N GLY A 90 -13.79 6.93 3.76
CA GLY A 90 -12.64 6.11 4.08
C GLY A 90 -11.59 6.04 2.97
N TYR A 91 -10.47 5.40 3.26
CA TYR A 91 -9.39 5.20 2.30
C TYR A 91 -9.35 3.72 1.92
N GLY A 92 -9.56 3.40 0.64
CA GLY A 92 -9.52 2.02 0.15
C GLY A 92 -8.19 1.63 -0.50
N ALA A 93 -7.48 2.60 -1.08
CA ALA A 93 -6.23 2.37 -1.79
C ALA A 93 -5.27 3.57 -1.69
N ILE A 94 -3.97 3.28 -1.75
CA ILE A 94 -2.90 4.25 -1.80
C ILE A 94 -1.95 3.87 -2.94
N ALA A 95 -1.58 4.82 -3.78
CA ALA A 95 -0.46 4.68 -4.71
C ALA A 95 0.79 5.33 -4.12
N VAL A 96 1.88 4.61 -4.07
CA VAL A 96 3.13 5.04 -3.43
C VAL A 96 4.28 4.93 -4.41
N TYR A 97 5.08 5.99 -4.52
CA TYR A 97 6.37 5.94 -5.16
C TYR A 97 7.41 5.39 -4.18
N ALA A 98 7.70 4.10 -4.29
CA ALA A 98 8.46 3.36 -3.28
C ALA A 98 9.88 3.91 -3.03
N ARG A 99 10.52 4.47 -4.06
CA ARG A 99 11.89 5.00 -3.96
C ARG A 99 12.01 6.28 -3.13
N ASN A 100 10.89 6.92 -2.81
CA ASN A 100 10.91 8.13 -1.99
C ASN A 100 11.00 7.86 -0.48
N TYR A 101 10.81 6.63 -0.07
CA TYR A 101 10.77 6.29 1.36
C TYR A 101 12.02 5.54 1.78
N VAL A 102 12.55 5.93 2.93
CA VAL A 102 13.69 5.27 3.56
C VAL A 102 13.35 4.90 5.00
N MET A 103 13.89 3.79 5.41
CA MET A 103 13.81 3.33 6.79
C MET A 103 15.23 3.38 7.42
N PRO A 104 15.63 4.53 7.94
CA PRO A 104 16.91 4.64 8.62
C PRO A 104 16.90 3.79 9.89
N ARG A 105 17.94 2.98 10.06
CA ARG A 105 18.13 2.15 11.23
C ARG A 105 19.28 2.72 12.06
N LEU A 106 18.96 3.35 13.18
CA LEU A 106 19.95 3.92 14.07
C LEU A 106 20.64 2.84 14.92
N ARG A 107 19.85 1.88 15.41
CA ARG A 107 20.35 0.76 16.22
C ARG A 107 19.71 -0.53 15.74
N GLY A 108 20.52 -1.56 15.54
CA GLY A 108 20.04 -2.91 15.28
C GLY A 108 19.32 -3.51 16.50
N VAL A 109 18.80 -4.71 16.34
CA VAL A 109 18.21 -5.43 17.47
C VAL A 109 19.30 -5.71 18.51
N THR A 110 19.10 -5.21 19.72
CA THR A 110 19.94 -5.50 20.89
C THR A 110 19.11 -6.30 21.88
N ILE A 111 19.64 -7.43 22.32
CA ILE A 111 18.97 -8.31 23.30
C ILE A 111 19.78 -8.18 24.60
N GLU A 112 19.11 -7.78 25.64
CA GLU A 112 19.64 -7.70 27.00
C GLU A 112 18.90 -8.70 27.87
N SER A 113 19.62 -9.39 28.74
CA SER A 113 19.01 -10.35 29.67
C SER A 113 19.42 -10.03 31.09
N ASP A 114 18.46 -10.05 31.98
CA ASP A 114 18.66 -9.88 33.40
C ASP A 114 17.96 -11.01 34.19
N TYR A 115 18.51 -11.34 35.34
CA TYR A 115 17.94 -12.36 36.25
C TYR A 115 17.35 -11.66 37.46
N GLU A 116 16.04 -11.69 37.56
CA GLU A 116 15.29 -11.12 38.66
C GLU A 116 15.20 -12.16 39.80
N VAL A 117 16.05 -12.01 40.79
CA VAL A 117 16.17 -12.98 41.89
C VAL A 117 14.91 -13.04 42.73
N ALA A 118 14.22 -11.91 42.93
CA ALA A 118 12.98 -11.87 43.75
C ALA A 118 11.85 -12.75 43.18
N ASN A 119 11.75 -12.84 41.87
CA ASN A 119 10.73 -13.61 41.17
C ASN A 119 11.28 -14.90 40.51
N GLN A 120 12.56 -15.18 40.70
CA GLN A 120 13.26 -16.33 40.11
C GLN A 120 13.02 -16.51 38.61
N ARG A 121 12.98 -15.38 37.87
CA ARG A 121 12.75 -15.39 36.44
C ARG A 121 13.86 -14.66 35.68
N ARG A 122 14.09 -15.07 34.44
CA ARG A 122 14.96 -14.37 33.52
C ARG A 122 14.11 -13.42 32.63
N VAL A 123 14.45 -12.17 32.65
CA VAL A 123 13.82 -11.15 31.79
C VAL A 123 14.70 -10.94 30.56
N LEU A 124 14.09 -11.02 29.37
CA LEU A 124 14.75 -10.72 28.10
C LEU A 124 14.11 -9.47 27.53
N VAL A 125 14.92 -8.47 27.22
CA VAL A 125 14.46 -7.22 26.59
C VAL A 125 15.12 -7.10 25.23
N ALA A 126 14.33 -7.06 24.19
CA ALA A 126 14.79 -6.76 22.83
C ALA A 126 14.43 -5.31 22.49
N SER A 127 15.43 -4.53 22.11
CA SER A 127 15.26 -3.13 21.71
C SER A 127 15.82 -2.86 20.31
N GLN A 128 15.09 -2.04 19.53
CA GLN A 128 15.53 -1.59 18.22
C GLN A 128 15.14 -0.13 18.03
N ARG A 129 15.98 0.64 17.34
CA ARG A 129 15.64 2.01 16.94
C ARG A 129 15.65 2.12 15.43
N ILE A 130 14.45 2.31 14.88
CA ILE A 130 14.21 2.55 13.46
C ILE A 130 13.39 3.82 13.28
N GLY A 131 13.57 4.48 12.15
CA GLY A 131 12.72 5.59 11.71
C GLY A 131 12.09 5.25 10.37
N PHE A 132 11.13 6.02 9.95
CA PHE A 132 10.56 5.99 8.62
C PHE A 132 10.35 7.42 8.16
N THR A 133 10.92 7.78 7.02
CA THR A 133 10.82 9.14 6.48
C THR A 133 10.84 9.13 4.96
N ASP A 134 10.34 10.20 4.37
CA ASP A 134 10.47 10.48 2.97
C ASP A 134 11.80 11.21 2.68
N LEU A 135 12.36 10.99 1.50
CA LEU A 135 13.59 11.64 1.03
C LEU A 135 13.36 13.05 0.53
N ILE A 136 12.18 13.30 -0.04
CA ILE A 136 11.82 14.58 -0.64
C ILE A 136 10.60 15.11 0.09
N ASP A 137 10.73 16.27 0.70
CA ASP A 137 9.69 16.90 1.51
C ASP A 137 8.38 17.07 0.73
N GLY A 138 7.28 16.60 1.34
CA GLY A 138 6.01 16.34 0.71
C GLY A 138 5.07 17.52 0.49
N ALA A 139 5.43 18.75 0.82
CA ALA A 139 4.47 19.86 0.76
C ALA A 139 3.96 20.18 -0.66
N THR A 140 4.73 19.82 -1.69
CA THR A 140 4.41 20.11 -3.10
C THR A 140 4.54 18.91 -4.03
N SER A 141 4.92 17.76 -3.54
CA SER A 141 5.25 16.60 -4.36
C SER A 141 4.14 15.56 -4.33
N LYS A 142 3.89 14.99 -5.50
CA LYS A 142 2.75 14.11 -5.77
C LYS A 142 3.15 12.64 -5.80
N TRP A 143 3.93 12.13 -4.83
CA TRP A 143 4.42 10.74 -4.83
C TRP A 143 3.60 9.75 -4.01
N ALA A 144 2.67 10.20 -3.20
CA ALA A 144 1.70 9.33 -2.54
C ALA A 144 0.31 9.96 -2.59
N TYR A 145 -0.66 9.23 -3.09
CA TYR A 145 -2.06 9.65 -3.11
C TYR A 145 -2.90 8.64 -2.35
N LYS A 146 -3.85 9.16 -1.60
CA LYS A 146 -4.86 8.37 -0.95
C LYS A 146 -6.12 8.37 -1.79
N PHE A 147 -6.63 7.21 -2.10
CA PHE A 147 -7.97 7.05 -2.64
C PHE A 147 -8.98 7.26 -1.51
N LYS A 148 -10.00 8.05 -1.77
CA LYS A 148 -11.10 8.28 -0.85
C LYS A 148 -12.37 7.73 -1.50
N ALA A 149 -12.94 6.70 -0.92
CA ALA A 149 -14.28 6.27 -1.24
C ALA A 149 -15.29 7.33 -0.76
N SER A 150 -16.19 7.75 -1.62
CA SER A 150 -17.21 8.76 -1.32
C SER A 150 -18.30 8.22 -0.39
#